data_16d286057db382806777f0037af249f2
#
_entry.id   16d286057db382806777f0037af249f2
#
_cell.length_a   1.000
_cell.length_b   1.000
_cell.length_c   1.000
_cell.angle_alpha   90.00
_cell.angle_beta   90.00
_cell.angle_gamma   90.00
#
_symmetry.space_group_name_H-M   'P 1'
#
loop_
_entity.id
_entity.type
_entity.pdbx_description
1 polymer ?
#
loop_
_entity_poly.entity_id
_entity_poly.type
_entity_poly.pdbx_seq_one_letter_code
_entity_poly.pdbx_strand_id
1 'polypeptide(L)'
;MPAERAYVPGMSPPALMTAEELLHVRIPDKRVELVRGVLSVREPAGYTHGRVAGNLTLRLGAHVERTRAGQLFAAETGFTVARGPDTVRAPDIAFVRRERLPDPDPRGFPDLAPDLVVEVLSPDDRPGAVLAKVADWLSAGTKLVWVIDPMRRVARVYRHDGTESVVAQDQTLDGEDVVPGFSCPLASIL
;
A
#
# COMPACT_ATOMS: atom_id res chain seq x y z
N MET A 1 19.32 13.27 11.86
CA MET A 1 20.10 12.36 12.72
C MET A 1 19.12 11.43 13.40
N PRO A 2 19.05 10.12 13.05
CA PRO A 2 18.30 9.18 13.84
C PRO A 2 19.01 9.00 15.19
N ALA A 3 18.26 9.07 16.27
CA ALA A 3 18.78 8.83 17.62
C ALA A 3 19.33 7.39 17.68
N GLU A 4 20.63 7.27 17.80
CA GLU A 4 21.33 6.04 18.08
C GLU A 4 20.84 5.52 19.46
N ARG A 5 20.09 4.42 19.45
CA ARG A 5 19.67 3.79 20.69
C ARG A 5 20.91 3.22 21.38
N ALA A 6 21.26 3.80 22.52
CA ALA A 6 22.36 3.31 23.36
C ALA A 6 22.15 1.82 23.67
N TYR A 7 23.17 1.00 23.38
CA TYR A 7 23.24 -0.39 23.77
C TYR A 7 23.36 -0.48 25.30
N VAL A 8 22.34 -1.08 25.92
CA VAL A 8 22.37 -1.41 27.37
C VAL A 8 22.71 -2.90 27.50
N PRO A 9 23.88 -3.27 28.03
CA PRO A 9 24.26 -4.67 28.22
C PRO A 9 23.28 -5.36 29.18
N GLY A 10 22.72 -6.51 28.74
CA GLY A 10 21.82 -7.32 29.55
C GLY A 10 20.32 -7.20 29.23
N MET A 11 19.90 -6.30 28.38
CA MET A 11 18.54 -6.32 27.85
C MET A 11 18.51 -7.12 26.53
N SER A 12 17.79 -8.22 26.51
CA SER A 12 17.44 -8.89 25.26
C SER A 12 16.71 -7.88 24.37
N PRO A 13 17.01 -7.81 23.05
CA PRO A 13 16.22 -6.98 22.15
C PRO A 13 14.75 -7.40 22.27
N PRO A 14 13.80 -6.45 22.18
CA PRO A 14 12.38 -6.80 22.20
C PRO A 14 12.11 -7.83 21.11
N ALA A 15 11.37 -8.88 21.47
CA ALA A 15 10.98 -9.90 20.51
C ALA A 15 10.25 -9.23 19.34
N LEU A 16 10.74 -9.48 18.12
CA LEU A 16 10.10 -8.97 16.92
C LEU A 16 8.84 -9.80 16.64
N MET A 17 7.74 -9.13 16.33
CA MET A 17 6.48 -9.76 15.98
C MET A 17 6.54 -10.39 14.59
N THR A 18 5.86 -11.51 14.40
CA THR A 18 5.68 -12.16 13.11
C THR A 18 4.35 -11.75 12.44
N ALA A 19 4.21 -12.02 11.15
CA ALA A 19 2.98 -11.81 10.40
C ALA A 19 1.82 -12.66 10.96
N GLU A 20 2.11 -13.87 11.41
CA GLU A 20 1.15 -14.78 12.04
C GLU A 20 0.65 -14.23 13.38
N GLU A 21 1.54 -13.67 14.19
CA GLU A 21 1.15 -13.00 15.44
C GLU A 21 0.30 -11.76 15.20
N LEU A 22 0.61 -10.98 14.13
CA LEU A 22 -0.18 -9.79 13.75
C LEU A 22 -1.64 -10.13 13.47
N LEU A 23 -1.95 -11.32 12.93
CA LEU A 23 -3.33 -11.77 12.69
C LEU A 23 -4.19 -11.77 13.94
N HIS A 24 -3.58 -11.89 15.10
CA HIS A 24 -4.26 -11.93 16.39
C HIS A 24 -4.29 -10.57 17.10
N VAL A 25 -3.59 -9.56 16.58
CA VAL A 25 -3.62 -8.21 17.14
C VAL A 25 -4.96 -7.54 16.85
N ARG A 26 -5.59 -7.00 17.88
CA ARG A 26 -6.82 -6.21 17.77
C ARG A 26 -6.68 -4.95 18.60
N ILE A 27 -6.63 -3.82 17.93
CA ILE A 27 -6.65 -2.49 18.56
C ILE A 27 -7.91 -1.80 18.06
N PRO A 28 -8.92 -1.58 18.92
CA PRO A 28 -10.18 -0.96 18.52
C PRO A 28 -9.93 0.38 17.80
N ASP A 29 -10.66 0.59 16.71
CA ASP A 29 -10.66 1.85 15.93
C ASP A 29 -9.27 2.26 15.40
N LYS A 30 -8.35 1.30 15.19
CA LYS A 30 -7.01 1.54 14.65
C LYS A 30 -6.72 0.64 13.46
N ARG A 31 -5.93 1.17 12.53
CA ARG A 31 -5.28 0.38 11.48
C ARG A 31 -3.91 -0.08 11.98
N VAL A 32 -3.56 -1.32 11.69
CA VAL A 32 -2.30 -1.91 12.12
C VAL A 32 -1.53 -2.45 10.92
N GLU A 33 -0.22 -2.23 10.94
CA GLU A 33 0.75 -2.80 10.02
C GLU A 33 1.93 -3.37 10.82
N LEU A 34 2.73 -4.20 10.22
CA LEU A 34 3.99 -4.67 10.80
C LEU A 34 5.15 -4.16 9.95
N VAL A 35 6.13 -3.53 10.55
CA VAL A 35 7.29 -3.00 9.85
C VAL A 35 8.56 -3.52 10.49
N ARG A 36 9.24 -4.44 9.84
CA ARG A 36 10.45 -5.11 10.35
C ARG A 36 10.24 -5.67 11.77
N GLY A 37 9.10 -6.36 11.95
CA GLY A 37 8.74 -6.97 13.25
C GLY A 37 8.25 -5.97 14.29
N VAL A 38 8.06 -4.69 13.95
CA VAL A 38 7.56 -3.65 14.87
C VAL A 38 6.14 -3.27 14.49
N LEU A 39 5.21 -3.34 15.44
CA LEU A 39 3.82 -2.94 15.24
C LEU A 39 3.73 -1.44 14.95
N SER A 40 3.10 -1.10 13.85
CA SER A 40 2.75 0.27 13.46
C SER A 40 1.24 0.46 13.59
N VAL A 41 0.83 1.42 14.41
CA VAL A 41 -0.58 1.72 14.69
C VAL A 41 -0.91 3.08 14.09
N ARG A 42 -2.02 3.15 13.34
CA ARG A 42 -2.47 4.38 12.68
C ARG A 42 -3.92 4.69 13.01
N GLU A 43 -4.25 5.97 13.00
CA GLU A 43 -5.63 6.45 13.10
C GLU A 43 -6.45 6.06 11.87
N PRO A 44 -7.80 5.99 12.00
CA PRO A 44 -8.69 5.86 10.86
C PRO A 44 -8.47 6.98 9.84
N ALA A 45 -8.71 6.67 8.57
CA ALA A 45 -8.61 7.65 7.51
C ALA A 45 -9.71 8.73 7.61
N GLY A 46 -9.35 9.98 7.28
CA GLY A 46 -10.28 11.09 7.24
C GLY A 46 -11.20 11.07 5.99
N TYR A 47 -12.21 11.95 5.99
CA TYR A 47 -13.24 12.02 4.95
C TYR A 47 -12.69 12.12 3.52
N THR A 48 -11.76 13.05 3.27
CA THR A 48 -11.19 13.28 1.92
C THR A 48 -10.44 12.06 1.42
N HIS A 49 -9.64 11.44 2.27
CA HIS A 49 -8.93 10.19 1.97
C HIS A 49 -9.94 9.11 1.57
N GLY A 50 -10.96 8.84 2.39
CA GLY A 50 -11.97 7.82 2.11
C GLY A 50 -12.72 8.06 0.80
N ARG A 51 -13.08 9.33 0.51
CA ARG A 51 -13.74 9.72 -0.74
C ARG A 51 -12.86 9.43 -1.97
N VAL A 52 -11.59 9.84 -1.94
CA VAL A 52 -10.65 9.62 -3.05
C VAL A 52 -10.39 8.13 -3.27
N ALA A 53 -10.12 7.39 -2.19
CA ALA A 53 -9.92 5.94 -2.26
C ALA A 53 -11.18 5.24 -2.82
N GLY A 54 -12.37 5.59 -2.33
CA GLY A 54 -13.64 5.04 -2.82
C GLY A 54 -13.91 5.33 -4.29
N ASN A 55 -13.69 6.59 -4.74
CA ASN A 55 -13.86 6.97 -6.14
C ASN A 55 -12.91 6.18 -7.07
N LEU A 56 -11.65 6.01 -6.68
CA LEU A 56 -10.69 5.25 -7.49
C LEU A 56 -11.00 3.75 -7.46
N THR A 57 -11.34 3.20 -6.29
CA THR A 57 -11.74 1.78 -6.15
C THR A 57 -12.89 1.44 -7.10
N LEU A 58 -13.92 2.30 -7.18
CA LEU A 58 -15.06 2.08 -8.06
C LEU A 58 -14.63 2.01 -9.54
N ARG A 59 -13.79 2.95 -10.00
CA ARG A 59 -13.35 3.01 -11.41
C ARG A 59 -12.41 1.86 -11.76
N LEU A 60 -11.43 1.62 -10.91
CA LEU A 60 -10.45 0.56 -11.11
C LEU A 60 -11.13 -0.82 -11.02
N GLY A 61 -12.04 -1.00 -10.05
CA GLY A 61 -12.80 -2.22 -9.87
C GLY A 61 -13.68 -2.56 -11.08
N ALA A 62 -14.43 -1.58 -11.59
CA ALA A 62 -15.25 -1.77 -12.79
C ALA A 62 -14.40 -2.14 -14.03
N HIS A 63 -13.19 -1.57 -14.17
CA HIS A 63 -12.26 -1.95 -15.24
C HIS A 63 -11.75 -3.36 -15.07
N VAL A 64 -11.26 -3.72 -13.88
CA VAL A 64 -10.70 -5.04 -13.57
C VAL A 64 -11.76 -6.13 -13.75
N GLU A 65 -12.99 -5.91 -13.30
CA GLU A 65 -14.13 -6.82 -13.48
C GLU A 65 -14.44 -7.04 -14.97
N ARG A 66 -14.59 -5.96 -15.72
CA ARG A 66 -14.90 -6.01 -17.16
C ARG A 66 -13.82 -6.71 -17.97
N THR A 67 -12.55 -6.47 -17.66
CA THR A 67 -11.41 -7.05 -18.38
C THR A 67 -10.99 -8.42 -17.85
N ARG A 68 -11.46 -8.79 -16.66
CA ARG A 68 -11.03 -10.00 -15.94
C ARG A 68 -9.51 -10.06 -15.75
N ALA A 69 -8.87 -8.90 -15.60
CA ALA A 69 -7.41 -8.78 -15.51
C ALA A 69 -6.82 -9.36 -14.22
N GLY A 70 -7.61 -9.46 -13.16
CA GLY A 70 -7.15 -9.93 -11.84
C GLY A 70 -8.16 -9.65 -10.75
N GLN A 71 -7.65 -9.37 -9.55
CA GLN A 71 -8.45 -9.06 -8.37
C GLN A 71 -8.02 -7.73 -7.76
N LEU A 72 -9.02 -6.92 -7.41
CA LEU A 72 -8.82 -5.69 -6.63
C LEU A 72 -9.08 -5.99 -5.14
N PHE A 73 -8.25 -5.42 -4.30
CA PHE A 73 -8.37 -5.50 -2.85
C PHE A 73 -8.55 -4.09 -2.29
N ALA A 74 -9.50 -3.94 -1.38
CA ALA A 74 -9.77 -2.67 -0.70
C ALA A 74 -8.89 -2.50 0.55
N ALA A 75 -8.98 -1.34 1.17
CA ALA A 75 -8.26 -0.98 2.38
C ALA A 75 -8.31 -2.06 3.47
N GLU A 76 -7.21 -2.10 4.24
CA GLU A 76 -6.91 -3.01 5.34
C GLU A 76 -6.64 -4.48 4.93
N THR A 77 -6.61 -4.80 3.64
CA THR A 77 -6.07 -6.08 3.19
C THR A 77 -4.56 -6.08 3.34
N GLY A 78 -4.04 -6.89 4.25
CA GLY A 78 -2.60 -6.99 4.51
C GLY A 78 -1.90 -7.95 3.56
N PHE A 79 -0.67 -7.59 3.19
CA PHE A 79 0.25 -8.39 2.37
C PHE A 79 1.58 -8.48 3.08
N THR A 80 2.15 -9.68 3.20
CA THR A 80 3.51 -9.88 3.70
C THR A 80 4.50 -9.56 2.59
N VAL A 81 5.25 -8.48 2.77
CA VAL A 81 6.16 -7.94 1.76
C VAL A 81 7.63 -8.22 2.06
N ALA A 82 7.94 -8.66 3.28
CA ALA A 82 9.27 -9.13 3.68
C ALA A 82 9.17 -10.11 4.84
N ARG A 83 10.17 -11.01 4.92
CA ARG A 83 10.36 -11.94 6.02
C ARG A 83 11.74 -11.79 6.63
N GLY A 84 11.83 -12.02 7.94
CA GLY A 84 13.04 -12.06 8.71
C GLY A 84 13.86 -10.75 8.78
N PRO A 85 13.35 -9.65 9.39
CA PRO A 85 12.11 -9.52 10.16
C PRO A 85 10.90 -9.21 9.28
N ASP A 86 9.74 -9.68 9.71
CA ASP A 86 8.51 -9.61 8.94
C ASP A 86 8.03 -8.17 8.73
N THR A 87 7.54 -7.91 7.52
CA THR A 87 6.84 -6.67 7.18
C THR A 87 5.51 -7.01 6.52
N VAL A 88 4.42 -6.55 7.12
CA VAL A 88 3.07 -6.64 6.57
C VAL A 88 2.56 -5.23 6.34
N ARG A 89 2.23 -4.93 5.10
CA ARG A 89 1.66 -3.65 4.69
C ARG A 89 0.22 -3.82 4.24
N ALA A 90 -0.61 -2.81 4.54
CA ALA A 90 -2.00 -2.73 4.11
C ALA A 90 -2.19 -1.42 3.32
N PRO A 91 -2.26 -1.48 1.98
CA PRO A 91 -2.47 -0.32 1.14
C PRO A 91 -3.94 0.09 1.11
N ASP A 92 -4.23 1.32 0.67
CA ASP A 92 -5.61 1.76 0.50
C ASP A 92 -6.31 1.02 -0.64
N ILE A 93 -5.58 0.69 -1.72
CA ILE A 93 -6.06 -0.18 -2.80
C ILE A 93 -4.89 -1.03 -3.28
N ALA A 94 -5.14 -2.31 -3.55
CA ALA A 94 -4.18 -3.18 -4.20
C ALA A 94 -4.82 -3.90 -5.38
N PHE A 95 -4.02 -4.17 -6.41
CA PHE A 95 -4.42 -5.02 -7.54
C PHE A 95 -3.39 -6.14 -7.73
N VAL A 96 -3.89 -7.35 -7.91
CA VAL A 96 -3.09 -8.54 -8.23
C VAL A 96 -3.58 -9.10 -9.56
N ARG A 97 -2.67 -9.34 -10.48
CA ARG A 97 -2.96 -9.95 -11.78
C ARG A 97 -3.51 -11.36 -11.59
N ARG A 98 -4.40 -11.76 -12.49
CA ARG A 98 -5.09 -13.06 -12.43
C ARG A 98 -4.13 -14.25 -12.30
N GLU A 99 -3.07 -14.24 -13.06
CA GLU A 99 -2.07 -15.33 -13.08
C GLU A 99 -1.22 -15.42 -11.79
N ARG A 100 -1.30 -14.40 -10.93
CA ARG A 100 -0.56 -14.34 -9.66
C ARG A 100 -1.47 -14.55 -8.44
N LEU A 101 -2.76 -14.67 -8.66
CA LEU A 101 -3.69 -14.94 -7.55
C LEU A 101 -3.41 -16.33 -6.98
N PRO A 102 -3.29 -16.45 -5.65
CA PRO A 102 -3.13 -17.76 -5.01
C PRO A 102 -4.41 -18.58 -5.14
N ASP A 103 -4.25 -19.89 -5.32
CA ASP A 103 -5.35 -20.85 -5.32
C ASP A 103 -4.90 -22.07 -4.49
N PRO A 104 -5.59 -22.41 -3.39
CA PRO A 104 -6.73 -21.68 -2.82
C PRO A 104 -6.34 -20.34 -2.16
N ASP A 105 -7.35 -19.52 -1.83
CA ASP A 105 -7.14 -18.27 -1.10
C ASP A 105 -6.39 -18.53 0.21
N PRO A 106 -5.34 -17.71 0.50
CA PRO A 106 -4.51 -17.90 1.68
C PRO A 106 -5.28 -17.56 2.96
N ARG A 107 -4.96 -18.29 4.02
CA ARG A 107 -5.39 -17.90 5.38
C ARG A 107 -4.41 -16.88 5.92
N GLY A 108 -4.86 -15.65 6.15
CA GLY A 108 -4.04 -14.56 6.69
C GLY A 108 -3.42 -13.67 5.61
N PHE A 109 -2.21 -13.18 5.88
CA PHE A 109 -1.51 -12.26 5.00
C PHE A 109 -0.64 -13.03 4.01
N PRO A 110 -0.97 -13.04 2.69
CA PRO A 110 -0.16 -13.76 1.72
C PRO A 110 1.26 -13.18 1.59
N ASP A 111 2.24 -14.07 1.36
CA ASP A 111 3.59 -13.67 0.93
C ASP A 111 3.53 -13.28 -0.55
N LEU A 112 2.95 -12.12 -0.81
CA LEU A 112 2.63 -11.64 -2.15
C LEU A 112 2.71 -10.11 -2.18
N ALA A 113 3.53 -9.56 -3.06
CA ALA A 113 3.47 -8.14 -3.41
C ALA A 113 2.41 -7.93 -4.50
N PRO A 114 1.42 -7.04 -4.31
CA PRO A 114 0.48 -6.68 -5.37
C PRO A 114 1.21 -6.08 -6.59
N ASP A 115 0.60 -6.19 -7.78
CA ASP A 115 1.17 -5.62 -9.01
C ASP A 115 1.03 -4.09 -9.05
N LEU A 116 -0.14 -3.57 -8.60
CA LEU A 116 -0.37 -2.15 -8.37
C LEU A 116 -0.76 -1.93 -6.91
N VAL A 117 -0.18 -0.90 -6.33
CA VAL A 117 -0.54 -0.38 -5.00
C VAL A 117 -0.93 1.09 -5.12
N VAL A 118 -1.96 1.49 -4.39
CA VAL A 118 -2.37 2.88 -4.24
C VAL A 118 -2.35 3.27 -2.77
N GLU A 119 -1.71 4.38 -2.49
CA GLU A 119 -1.69 5.06 -1.19
C GLU A 119 -2.29 6.45 -1.36
N VAL A 120 -3.30 6.78 -0.58
CA VAL A 120 -3.91 8.12 -0.56
C VAL A 120 -3.41 8.85 0.68
N LEU A 121 -2.80 10.00 0.50
CA LEU A 121 -2.21 10.75 1.62
C LEU A 121 -3.27 11.38 2.50
N SER A 122 -3.01 11.33 3.80
CA SER A 122 -3.69 12.11 4.83
C SER A 122 -2.84 13.33 5.22
N PRO A 123 -3.44 14.39 5.81
CA PRO A 123 -2.70 15.60 6.18
C PRO A 123 -1.50 15.36 7.11
N ASP A 124 -1.58 14.32 7.94
CA ASP A 124 -0.55 13.96 8.92
C ASP A 124 0.57 13.05 8.38
N ASP A 125 0.48 12.64 7.12
CA ASP A 125 1.48 11.77 6.52
C ASP A 125 2.81 12.52 6.31
N ARG A 126 3.88 11.94 6.87
CA ARG A 126 5.23 12.48 6.76
C ARG A 126 5.89 11.98 5.47
N PRO A 127 6.49 12.87 4.66
CA PRO A 127 7.09 12.47 3.37
C PRO A 127 8.07 11.30 3.45
N GLY A 128 8.93 11.28 4.48
CA GLY A 128 9.89 10.19 4.68
C GLY A 128 9.22 8.84 4.98
N ALA A 129 8.10 8.83 5.73
CA ALA A 129 7.35 7.60 6.00
C ALA A 129 6.63 7.08 4.74
N VAL A 130 6.11 8.00 3.91
CA VAL A 130 5.49 7.65 2.63
C VAL A 130 6.52 7.02 1.69
N LEU A 131 7.70 7.64 1.54
CA LEU A 131 8.77 7.09 0.69
C LEU A 131 9.28 5.74 1.20
N ALA A 132 9.38 5.56 2.53
CA ALA A 132 9.75 4.27 3.10
C ALA A 132 8.70 3.19 2.75
N LYS A 133 7.40 3.51 2.78
CA LYS A 133 6.32 2.61 2.40
C LYS A 133 6.38 2.26 0.89
N VAL A 134 6.62 3.26 0.03
CA VAL A 134 6.85 3.04 -1.42
C VAL A 134 8.04 2.10 -1.64
N ALA A 135 9.16 2.33 -0.92
CA ALA A 135 10.33 1.48 -1.02
C ALA A 135 10.06 0.04 -0.58
N ASP A 136 9.29 -0.17 0.49
CA ASP A 136 8.90 -1.52 0.92
C ASP A 136 8.11 -2.24 -0.19
N TRP A 137 7.14 -1.54 -0.84
CA TRP A 137 6.36 -2.10 -1.94
C TRP A 137 7.22 -2.46 -3.15
N LEU A 138 8.03 -1.53 -3.64
CA LEU A 138 8.89 -1.76 -4.82
C LEU A 138 9.92 -2.85 -4.57
N SER A 139 10.54 -2.88 -3.38
CA SER A 139 11.52 -3.90 -2.99
C SER A 139 10.89 -5.30 -2.89
N ALA A 140 9.61 -5.38 -2.55
CA ALA A 140 8.85 -6.63 -2.53
C ALA A 140 8.45 -7.13 -3.93
N GLY A 141 8.60 -6.30 -4.97
CA GLY A 141 8.31 -6.65 -6.36
C GLY A 141 7.04 -6.05 -6.95
N THR A 142 6.37 -5.13 -6.23
CA THR A 142 5.27 -4.31 -6.78
C THR A 142 5.78 -3.56 -8.01
N LYS A 143 5.00 -3.59 -9.09
CA LYS A 143 5.39 -3.00 -10.37
C LYS A 143 5.08 -1.52 -10.47
N LEU A 144 3.97 -1.10 -9.88
CA LEU A 144 3.44 0.25 -9.97
C LEU A 144 2.90 0.69 -8.61
N VAL A 145 3.32 1.86 -8.13
CA VAL A 145 2.82 2.46 -6.89
C VAL A 145 2.31 3.86 -7.20
N TRP A 146 1.04 4.13 -6.91
CA TRP A 146 0.46 5.45 -6.98
C TRP A 146 0.33 6.05 -5.59
N VAL A 147 0.91 7.22 -5.38
CA VAL A 147 0.73 8.02 -4.17
C VAL A 147 -0.09 9.25 -4.53
N ILE A 148 -1.34 9.28 -4.10
CA ILE A 148 -2.28 10.37 -4.41
C ILE A 148 -2.26 11.38 -3.27
N ASP A 149 -2.00 12.64 -3.57
CA ASP A 149 -2.07 13.77 -2.64
C ASP A 149 -3.31 14.61 -2.95
N PRO A 150 -4.42 14.41 -2.22
CA PRO A 150 -5.65 15.17 -2.45
C PRO A 150 -5.50 16.67 -2.16
N MET A 151 -4.62 17.03 -1.23
CA MET A 151 -4.42 18.43 -0.83
C MET A 151 -3.66 19.22 -1.91
N ARG A 152 -2.63 18.61 -2.49
CA ARG A 152 -1.87 19.21 -3.58
C ARG A 152 -2.47 18.94 -4.96
N ARG A 153 -3.49 18.07 -5.03
CA ARG A 153 -4.20 17.66 -6.24
C ARG A 153 -3.25 17.09 -7.30
N VAL A 154 -2.37 16.20 -6.86
CA VAL A 154 -1.40 15.51 -7.71
C VAL A 154 -1.35 14.02 -7.33
N ALA A 155 -0.86 13.19 -8.25
CA ALA A 155 -0.43 11.84 -7.94
C ALA A 155 1.04 11.67 -8.33
N ARG A 156 1.80 10.94 -7.51
CA ARG A 156 3.13 10.46 -7.86
C ARG A 156 3.03 9.00 -8.26
N VAL A 157 3.67 8.68 -9.35
CA VAL A 157 3.71 7.33 -9.92
C VAL A 157 5.15 6.82 -9.81
N TYR A 158 5.33 5.75 -9.05
CA TYR A 158 6.63 5.10 -8.88
C TYR A 158 6.60 3.73 -9.55
N ARG A 159 7.67 3.39 -10.26
CA ARG A 159 7.78 2.14 -11.02
C ARG A 159 8.95 1.30 -10.51
N HIS A 160 8.85 -0.01 -10.72
CA HIS A 160 9.87 -0.96 -10.25
C HIS A 160 11.24 -0.78 -10.91
N ASP A 161 11.31 -0.09 -12.05
CA ASP A 161 12.56 0.26 -12.74
C ASP A 161 13.26 1.50 -12.13
N GLY A 162 12.70 2.06 -11.07
CA GLY A 162 13.22 3.24 -10.37
C GLY A 162 12.78 4.57 -10.98
N THR A 163 12.00 4.58 -12.05
CA THR A 163 11.46 5.82 -12.61
C THR A 163 10.27 6.34 -11.81
N GLU A 164 10.15 7.67 -11.76
CA GLU A 164 8.99 8.33 -11.19
C GLU A 164 8.42 9.39 -12.12
N SER A 165 7.14 9.69 -11.96
CA SER A 165 6.47 10.79 -12.64
C SER A 165 5.42 11.43 -11.76
N VAL A 166 5.05 12.67 -12.07
CA VAL A 166 3.97 13.39 -11.40
C VAL A 166 2.83 13.56 -12.39
N VAL A 167 1.64 13.20 -11.95
CA VAL A 167 0.37 13.40 -12.68
C VAL A 167 -0.33 14.58 -12.03
N ALA A 168 -0.48 15.67 -12.77
CA ALA A 168 -1.21 16.86 -12.31
C ALA A 168 -2.72 16.62 -12.39
N GLN A 169 -3.49 17.51 -11.75
CA GLN A 169 -4.94 17.39 -11.65
C GLN A 169 -5.64 17.25 -13.02
N ASP A 170 -5.16 17.96 -14.03
CA ASP A 170 -5.70 17.98 -15.40
C ASP A 170 -5.20 16.83 -16.27
N GLN A 171 -4.37 15.98 -15.72
CA GLN A 171 -3.80 14.79 -16.35
C GLN A 171 -4.51 13.51 -15.93
N THR A 172 -4.08 12.40 -16.48
CA THR A 172 -4.72 11.10 -16.34
C THR A 172 -3.76 10.10 -15.70
N LEU A 173 -4.25 9.36 -14.69
CA LEU A 173 -3.63 8.16 -14.19
C LEU A 173 -3.77 7.05 -15.23
N ASP A 174 -2.68 6.39 -15.55
CA ASP A 174 -2.61 5.29 -16.51
C ASP A 174 -2.17 4.00 -15.81
N GLY A 175 -2.86 2.88 -16.07
CA GLY A 175 -2.52 1.57 -15.52
C GLY A 175 -1.29 0.93 -16.15
N GLU A 176 -0.75 1.53 -17.19
CA GLU A 176 0.41 1.08 -17.95
C GLU A 176 0.24 -0.40 -18.40
N ASP A 177 1.31 -1.17 -18.38
CA ASP A 177 1.25 -2.61 -18.62
C ASP A 177 0.74 -3.41 -17.40
N VAL A 178 0.65 -2.77 -16.24
CA VAL A 178 0.22 -3.42 -14.98
C VAL A 178 -1.30 -3.64 -14.95
N VAL A 179 -2.07 -2.63 -15.36
CA VAL A 179 -3.53 -2.70 -15.55
C VAL A 179 -3.86 -2.23 -16.96
N PRO A 180 -3.65 -3.05 -17.97
CA PRO A 180 -3.72 -2.61 -19.37
C PRO A 180 -5.06 -1.99 -19.74
N GLY A 181 -4.98 -0.79 -20.37
CA GLY A 181 -6.15 -0.04 -20.83
C GLY A 181 -6.94 0.67 -19.72
N PHE A 182 -6.46 0.65 -18.47
CA PHE A 182 -7.02 1.51 -17.44
C PHE A 182 -6.49 2.93 -17.59
N SER A 183 -7.42 3.88 -17.62
CA SER A 183 -7.13 5.31 -17.73
C SER A 183 -8.18 6.07 -16.93
N CYS A 184 -7.75 6.98 -16.07
CA CYS A 184 -8.62 7.73 -15.17
C CYS A 184 -8.16 9.19 -15.02
N PRO A 185 -8.95 10.19 -15.45
CA PRO A 185 -8.62 11.58 -15.18
C PRO A 185 -8.49 11.83 -13.68
N LEU A 186 -7.34 12.36 -13.23
CA LEU A 186 -7.07 12.55 -11.80
C LEU A 186 -8.13 13.44 -11.15
N ALA A 187 -8.57 14.49 -11.83
CA ALA A 187 -9.63 15.37 -11.33
C ALA A 187 -10.94 14.65 -10.98
N SER A 188 -11.21 13.50 -11.60
CA SER A 188 -12.48 12.77 -11.42
C SER A 188 -12.55 11.97 -10.12
N ILE A 189 -11.44 11.84 -9.41
CA ILE A 189 -11.36 11.11 -8.13
C ILE A 189 -11.04 12.03 -6.94
N LEU A 190 -10.55 13.24 -7.19
CA LEU A 190 -10.14 14.22 -6.17
C LEU A 190 -11.28 14.98 -5.52
#